data_3e6030eee6dc6f6ee12e3b0a2ec161f9
#
_entry.id   3e6030eee6dc6f6ee12e3b0a2ec161f9
#
_cell.length_a   1.000
_cell.length_b   1.000
_cell.length_c   1.000
_cell.angle_alpha   90.00
_cell.angle_beta   90.00
_cell.angle_gamma   90.00
#
_symmetry.space_group_name_H-M   'P 1'
#
loop_
_entity.id
_entity.type
_entity.pdbx_description
1 polymer ?
#
loop_
_entity_poly.entity_id
_entity_poly.type
_entity_poly.pdbx_seq_one_letter_code
_entity_poly.pdbx_strand_id
1 'polypeptide(L)'
;AGGAGNDTYTVDVATDVVTEALNAGTDTVVAGLTYTLGANVENLTLTGSANLNGTGNTLANVLTGNAGNNALVGGDGNDTMAGGQGNDVLNGGTGNDVFQFARGDGQDTVTDTSGSSDRLNFGSGINPLDIMLSQSANDLRIALYGSTDQVTIANWYGGATNQIETVQAGNGQRLMSTQVNQLIQAMAGFTQQT
;
A
#
# COMPACT_ATOMS: atom_id res chain seq x y z
N ALA A 1 -4.29 8.24 -26.70
CA ALA A 1 -3.90 6.88 -27.08
C ALA A 1 -2.46 6.88 -27.56
N GLY A 2 -1.58 6.13 -26.90
CA GLY A 2 -0.13 6.07 -27.23
C GLY A 2 0.18 5.09 -28.36
N GLY A 3 -0.62 4.07 -28.48
CA GLY A 3 -0.43 3.02 -29.49
C GLY A 3 0.18 1.76 -28.90
N ALA A 4 1.11 1.13 -29.58
CA ALA A 4 1.78 -0.06 -29.05
C ALA A 4 3.11 0.34 -28.39
N GLY A 5 3.40 -0.21 -27.24
CA GLY A 5 4.60 0.05 -26.44
C GLY A 5 4.24 0.66 -25.08
N ASN A 6 5.26 0.91 -24.27
CA ASN A 6 5.05 1.47 -22.94
C ASN A 6 4.99 3.00 -23.03
N ASP A 7 3.81 3.54 -22.88
CA ASP A 7 3.54 4.97 -23.06
C ASP A 7 3.38 5.69 -21.70
N THR A 8 3.61 7.00 -21.69
CA THR A 8 3.40 7.84 -20.51
C THR A 8 2.48 9.00 -20.85
N TYR A 9 1.39 9.13 -20.07
CA TYR A 9 0.37 10.15 -20.22
C TYR A 9 0.44 11.13 -19.07
N THR A 10 0.54 12.42 -19.36
CA THR A 10 0.38 13.47 -18.34
C THR A 10 -1.07 13.93 -18.35
N VAL A 11 -1.69 13.91 -17.16
CA VAL A 11 -3.06 14.35 -16.91
C VAL A 11 -3.03 15.52 -15.93
N ASP A 12 -3.34 16.71 -16.41
CA ASP A 12 -3.33 17.96 -15.63
C ASP A 12 -4.70 18.65 -15.55
N VAL A 13 -5.66 18.23 -16.38
CA VAL A 13 -7.03 18.71 -16.36
C VAL A 13 -8.04 17.55 -16.33
N ALA A 14 -9.17 17.75 -15.64
CA ALA A 14 -10.17 16.70 -15.43
C ALA A 14 -10.88 16.21 -16.71
N THR A 15 -10.68 16.90 -17.83
CA THR A 15 -11.23 16.52 -19.13
C THR A 15 -10.32 15.60 -19.95
N ASP A 16 -9.09 15.36 -19.47
CA ASP A 16 -8.16 14.46 -20.14
C ASP A 16 -8.65 13.02 -20.06
N VAL A 17 -8.65 12.36 -21.19
CA VAL A 17 -9.06 10.96 -21.32
C VAL A 17 -7.91 10.14 -21.87
N VAL A 18 -7.41 9.20 -21.06
CA VAL A 18 -6.46 8.19 -21.49
C VAL A 18 -7.22 6.96 -21.96
N THR A 19 -6.93 6.51 -23.18
CA THR A 19 -7.53 5.32 -23.76
C THR A 19 -6.43 4.44 -24.32
N GLU A 20 -6.38 3.19 -23.84
CA GLU A 20 -5.42 2.19 -24.29
C GLU A 20 -6.11 0.96 -24.90
N ALA A 21 -5.44 0.36 -25.87
CA ALA A 21 -5.89 -0.89 -26.46
C ALA A 21 -5.46 -2.08 -25.61
N LEU A 22 -6.15 -3.20 -25.75
CA LEU A 22 -5.78 -4.42 -25.07
C LEU A 22 -4.38 -4.89 -25.51
N ASN A 23 -3.50 -5.20 -24.56
CA ASN A 23 -2.12 -5.62 -24.76
C ASN A 23 -1.27 -4.59 -25.56
N ALA A 24 -1.54 -3.30 -25.38
CA ALA A 24 -0.77 -2.25 -26.03
C ALA A 24 0.62 -2.05 -25.41
N GLY A 25 0.81 -2.40 -24.16
CA GLY A 25 2.09 -2.27 -23.43
C GLY A 25 1.92 -2.30 -21.94
N THR A 26 2.81 -1.62 -21.24
CA THR A 26 2.69 -1.28 -19.82
C THR A 26 2.70 0.24 -19.73
N ASP A 27 1.54 0.82 -19.49
CA ASP A 27 1.30 2.23 -19.68
C ASP A 27 1.20 2.97 -18.33
N THR A 28 1.65 4.21 -18.31
CA THR A 28 1.72 5.01 -17.07
C THR A 28 0.96 6.31 -17.23
N VAL A 29 0.04 6.57 -16.30
CA VAL A 29 -0.57 7.88 -16.11
C VAL A 29 0.17 8.63 -15.01
N VAL A 30 0.60 9.85 -15.30
CA VAL A 30 1.17 10.82 -14.35
C VAL A 30 0.14 11.93 -14.15
N ALA A 31 -0.49 11.98 -12.97
CA ALA A 31 -1.62 12.86 -12.71
C ALA A 31 -1.32 13.91 -11.63
N GLY A 32 -1.63 15.17 -11.90
CA GLY A 32 -1.64 16.28 -10.95
C GLY A 32 -3.01 16.51 -10.28
N LEU A 33 -3.93 15.55 -10.40
CA LEU A 33 -5.29 15.57 -9.86
C LEU A 33 -5.72 14.16 -9.44
N THR A 34 -6.84 14.05 -8.72
CA THR A 34 -7.45 12.75 -8.40
C THR A 34 -7.82 12.01 -9.69
N TYR A 35 -7.37 10.75 -9.81
CA TYR A 35 -7.50 10.02 -11.05
C TYR A 35 -7.89 8.55 -10.84
N THR A 36 -8.68 8.04 -11.78
CA THR A 36 -9.04 6.60 -11.88
C THR A 36 -8.50 6.08 -13.21
N LEU A 37 -7.74 4.99 -13.15
CA LEU A 37 -7.19 4.35 -14.35
C LEU A 37 -8.31 3.82 -15.26
N GLY A 38 -8.19 4.14 -16.53
CA GLY A 38 -8.99 3.51 -17.58
C GLY A 38 -8.60 2.03 -17.78
N ALA A 39 -9.41 1.30 -18.55
CA ALA A 39 -9.07 -0.07 -18.92
C ALA A 39 -7.74 -0.12 -19.68
N ASN A 40 -6.97 -1.20 -19.48
CA ASN A 40 -5.68 -1.48 -20.14
C ASN A 40 -4.57 -0.46 -19.81
N VAL A 41 -4.64 0.21 -18.66
CA VAL A 41 -3.55 1.04 -18.12
C VAL A 41 -3.09 0.43 -16.80
N GLU A 42 -1.78 0.24 -16.63
CA GLU A 42 -1.23 -0.50 -15.51
C GLU A 42 -0.73 0.41 -14.37
N ASN A 43 -0.21 1.60 -14.70
CA ASN A 43 0.48 2.40 -13.69
C ASN A 43 -0.16 3.79 -13.50
N LEU A 44 -0.26 4.21 -12.22
CA LEU A 44 -0.63 5.57 -11.83
C LEU A 44 0.46 6.16 -10.92
N THR A 45 0.89 7.38 -11.25
CA THR A 45 1.74 8.19 -10.38
C THR A 45 1.05 9.53 -10.13
N LEU A 46 0.70 9.80 -8.86
CA LEU A 46 0.20 11.10 -8.45
C LEU A 46 1.38 12.05 -8.22
N THR A 47 1.21 13.33 -8.53
CA THR A 47 2.27 14.34 -8.44
C THR A 47 1.88 15.53 -7.57
N GLY A 48 2.88 16.30 -7.11
CA GLY A 48 2.67 17.48 -6.25
C GLY A 48 2.53 17.12 -4.78
N SER A 49 1.85 17.98 -4.02
CA SER A 49 1.68 17.83 -2.57
C SER A 49 0.23 18.00 -2.10
N ALA A 50 -0.72 18.06 -3.03
CA ALA A 50 -2.14 18.10 -2.70
C ALA A 50 -2.63 16.70 -2.27
N ASN A 51 -3.68 16.65 -1.46
CA ASN A 51 -4.33 15.39 -1.10
C ASN A 51 -5.13 14.89 -2.30
N LEU A 52 -4.52 14.02 -3.07
CA LEU A 52 -5.10 13.43 -4.29
C LEU A 52 -5.42 11.95 -4.05
N ASN A 53 -6.43 11.44 -4.76
CA ASN A 53 -6.79 10.03 -4.68
C ASN A 53 -6.48 9.32 -6.00
N GLY A 54 -6.06 8.07 -5.89
CA GLY A 54 -5.78 7.19 -7.02
C GLY A 54 -6.61 5.93 -6.97
N THR A 55 -7.20 5.53 -8.10
CA THR A 55 -7.92 4.27 -8.20
C THR A 55 -7.39 3.49 -9.40
N GLY A 56 -7.07 2.24 -9.18
CA GLY A 56 -6.70 1.28 -10.21
C GLY A 56 -7.89 0.77 -11.02
N ASN A 57 -7.71 -0.33 -11.69
CA ASN A 57 -8.74 -0.98 -12.50
C ASN A 57 -8.83 -2.49 -12.19
N THR A 58 -9.04 -3.35 -13.16
CA THR A 58 -9.13 -4.81 -12.96
C THR A 58 -7.84 -5.56 -13.34
N LEU A 59 -6.77 -4.83 -13.61
CA LEU A 59 -5.45 -5.39 -13.88
C LEU A 59 -4.58 -5.35 -12.63
N ALA A 60 -3.43 -6.01 -12.67
CA ALA A 60 -2.38 -5.78 -11.70
C ALA A 60 -1.79 -4.37 -11.90
N ASN A 61 -2.09 -3.46 -10.99
CA ASN A 61 -1.69 -2.06 -11.09
C ASN A 61 -0.48 -1.72 -10.19
N VAL A 62 0.27 -0.69 -10.58
CA VAL A 62 1.23 -0.01 -9.71
C VAL A 62 0.73 1.40 -9.43
N LEU A 63 0.36 1.67 -8.17
CA LEU A 63 -0.16 2.95 -7.73
C LEU A 63 0.86 3.66 -6.83
N THR A 64 1.30 4.84 -7.23
CA THR A 64 2.21 5.66 -6.43
C THR A 64 1.54 6.98 -6.10
N GLY A 65 1.41 7.27 -4.80
CA GLY A 65 0.92 8.54 -4.27
C GLY A 65 1.96 9.65 -4.38
N ASN A 66 1.64 10.80 -3.82
CA ASN A 66 2.50 11.99 -3.84
C ASN A 66 2.97 12.38 -2.41
N ALA A 67 3.17 13.67 -2.13
CA ALA A 67 3.55 14.14 -0.80
C ALA A 67 2.36 14.65 0.04
N GLY A 68 1.14 14.46 -0.40
CA GLY A 68 -0.10 14.75 0.32
C GLY A 68 -0.73 13.49 0.89
N ASN A 69 -1.77 13.64 1.70
CA ASN A 69 -2.53 12.49 2.20
C ASN A 69 -3.39 11.91 1.09
N ASN A 70 -3.05 10.72 0.64
CA ASN A 70 -3.71 10.07 -0.49
C ASN A 70 -4.66 8.96 -0.02
N ALA A 71 -5.72 8.73 -0.78
CA ALA A 71 -6.47 7.48 -0.74
C ALA A 71 -6.21 6.72 -2.05
N LEU A 72 -5.56 5.57 -1.94
CA LEU A 72 -5.25 4.70 -3.06
C LEU A 72 -6.10 3.43 -2.96
N VAL A 73 -6.72 3.04 -4.06
CA VAL A 73 -7.52 1.80 -4.17
C VAL A 73 -6.99 1.00 -5.35
N GLY A 74 -6.50 -0.21 -5.12
CA GLY A 74 -5.98 -1.10 -6.17
C GLY A 74 -7.08 -1.55 -7.11
N GLY A 75 -8.06 -2.24 -6.59
CA GLY A 75 -9.20 -2.77 -7.35
C GLY A 75 -9.22 -4.29 -7.37
N ASP A 76 -9.44 -4.87 -8.54
CA ASP A 76 -9.18 -6.29 -8.75
C ASP A 76 -7.75 -6.43 -9.29
N GLY A 77 -7.11 -7.56 -9.01
CA GLY A 77 -5.76 -7.85 -9.51
C GLY A 77 -4.73 -7.93 -8.40
N ASN A 78 -3.48 -8.15 -8.77
CA ASN A 78 -2.38 -8.18 -7.79
C ASN A 78 -1.66 -6.83 -7.82
N ASP A 79 -2.02 -5.94 -6.93
CA ASP A 79 -1.61 -4.55 -6.99
C ASP A 79 -0.33 -4.27 -6.17
N THR A 80 0.41 -3.26 -6.57
CA THR A 80 1.53 -2.72 -5.81
C THR A 80 1.28 -1.25 -5.50
N MET A 81 1.26 -0.91 -4.22
CA MET A 81 0.91 0.44 -3.77
C MET A 81 1.98 1.05 -2.87
N ALA A 82 2.28 2.32 -3.10
CA ALA A 82 3.09 3.17 -2.24
C ALA A 82 2.38 4.51 -2.04
N GLY A 83 2.06 4.88 -0.81
CA GLY A 83 1.40 6.16 -0.50
C GLY A 83 2.32 7.35 -0.76
N GLY A 84 3.60 7.22 -0.42
CA GLY A 84 4.56 8.30 -0.43
C GLY A 84 4.62 9.00 0.92
N GLN A 85 4.95 10.29 0.92
CA GLN A 85 4.88 11.07 2.15
C GLN A 85 3.42 11.46 2.44
N GLY A 86 3.08 11.55 3.72
CA GLY A 86 1.74 11.94 4.15
C GLY A 86 1.16 10.93 5.13
N ASN A 87 -0.13 11.02 5.36
CA ASN A 87 -0.87 9.99 6.09
C ASN A 87 -1.88 9.39 5.11
N ASP A 88 -1.52 8.26 4.57
CA ASP A 88 -2.21 7.67 3.42
C ASP A 88 -3.18 6.55 3.84
N VAL A 89 -4.17 6.31 3.00
CA VAL A 89 -5.07 5.16 3.13
C VAL A 89 -4.93 4.30 1.88
N LEU A 90 -4.44 3.08 2.07
CA LEU A 90 -4.22 2.12 0.99
C LEU A 90 -5.22 0.97 1.13
N ASN A 91 -5.96 0.70 0.06
CA ASN A 91 -6.89 -0.42 -0.02
C ASN A 91 -6.47 -1.32 -1.18
N GLY A 92 -6.01 -2.54 -0.91
CA GLY A 92 -5.60 -3.50 -1.94
C GLY A 92 -6.76 -3.86 -2.85
N GLY A 93 -7.84 -4.33 -2.28
CA GLY A 93 -8.99 -4.79 -3.03
C GLY A 93 -9.06 -6.31 -3.11
N THR A 94 -9.15 -6.87 -4.30
CA THR A 94 -9.12 -8.31 -4.51
C THR A 94 -7.83 -8.75 -5.20
N GLY A 95 -7.17 -9.76 -4.67
CA GLY A 95 -5.93 -10.29 -5.24
C GLY A 95 -4.86 -10.47 -4.20
N ASN A 96 -3.61 -10.59 -4.63
CA ASN A 96 -2.47 -10.66 -3.72
C ASN A 96 -1.65 -9.37 -3.86
N ASP A 97 -1.79 -8.49 -2.88
CA ASP A 97 -1.35 -7.12 -2.97
C ASP A 97 -0.02 -6.86 -2.24
N VAL A 98 0.68 -5.85 -2.69
CA VAL A 98 1.96 -5.43 -2.10
C VAL A 98 1.87 -3.97 -1.68
N PHE A 99 2.01 -3.72 -0.37
CA PHE A 99 2.07 -2.39 0.21
C PHE A 99 3.52 -2.05 0.53
N GLN A 100 4.01 -0.91 0.04
CA GLN A 100 5.40 -0.47 0.20
C GLN A 100 5.49 0.75 1.10
N PHE A 101 6.40 0.71 2.08
CA PHE A 101 6.63 1.80 3.03
C PHE A 101 8.11 2.09 3.21
N ALA A 102 8.45 3.37 3.32
CA ALA A 102 9.78 3.86 3.59
C ALA A 102 9.82 4.74 4.85
N ARG A 103 11.01 5.11 5.31
CA ARG A 103 11.14 6.13 6.35
C ARG A 103 10.75 7.50 5.79
N GLY A 104 9.93 8.22 6.56
CA GLY A 104 9.41 9.53 6.20
C GLY A 104 8.08 9.48 5.45
N ASP A 105 7.49 8.30 5.26
CA ASP A 105 6.18 8.19 4.62
C ASP A 105 5.05 8.69 5.54
N GLY A 106 5.21 8.60 6.87
CA GLY A 106 4.25 9.15 7.83
C GLY A 106 3.42 8.09 8.53
N GLN A 107 2.13 8.35 8.72
CA GLN A 107 1.23 7.44 9.45
C GLN A 107 0.13 6.94 8.53
N ASP A 108 0.32 5.73 8.03
CA ASP A 108 -0.54 5.18 6.99
C ASP A 108 -1.50 4.13 7.53
N THR A 109 -2.61 3.94 6.82
CA THR A 109 -3.58 2.90 7.09
C THR A 109 -3.71 1.99 5.90
N VAL A 110 -3.54 0.69 6.12
CA VAL A 110 -3.79 -0.35 5.13
C VAL A 110 -5.09 -1.06 5.47
N THR A 111 -5.93 -1.23 4.47
CA THR A 111 -7.11 -2.09 4.50
C THR A 111 -6.98 -3.13 3.40
N ASP A 112 -7.23 -4.37 3.78
CA ASP A 112 -7.35 -5.46 2.85
C ASP A 112 -8.49 -6.39 3.30
N THR A 113 -9.21 -6.96 2.37
CA THR A 113 -10.37 -7.81 2.67
C THR A 113 -10.37 -9.12 1.92
N SER A 114 -9.36 -9.34 1.08
CA SER A 114 -9.23 -10.58 0.31
C SER A 114 -7.80 -10.73 -0.19
N GLY A 115 -7.46 -11.93 -0.53
CA GLY A 115 -6.11 -12.35 -0.87
C GLY A 115 -5.68 -13.50 0.02
N SER A 116 -4.56 -14.07 -0.25
CA SER A 116 -3.98 -15.16 0.55
C SER A 116 -2.45 -15.07 0.59
N SER A 117 -1.89 -14.02 0.00
CA SER A 117 -0.45 -13.81 -0.09
C SER A 117 -0.09 -12.33 -0.14
N ASP A 118 -0.82 -11.52 0.65
CA ASP A 118 -0.60 -10.09 0.74
C ASP A 118 0.68 -9.76 1.49
N ARG A 119 1.30 -8.67 1.11
CA ARG A 119 2.62 -8.33 1.64
C ARG A 119 2.75 -6.86 1.98
N LEU A 120 3.26 -6.61 3.18
CA LEU A 120 3.78 -5.31 3.59
C LEU A 120 5.31 -5.33 3.48
N ASN A 121 5.88 -4.52 2.61
CA ASN A 121 7.30 -4.39 2.38
C ASN A 121 7.84 -3.07 2.92
N PHE A 122 8.80 -3.15 3.82
CA PHE A 122 9.56 -1.98 4.26
C PHE A 122 10.79 -1.74 3.38
N GLY A 123 11.09 -0.48 3.12
CA GLY A 123 12.24 -0.05 2.33
C GLY A 123 13.59 -0.44 2.94
N SER A 124 14.63 -0.40 2.13
CA SER A 124 15.98 -0.92 2.42
C SER A 124 16.67 -0.34 3.67
N GLY A 125 16.20 0.75 4.23
CA GLY A 125 16.74 1.35 5.46
C GLY A 125 16.05 0.90 6.75
N ILE A 126 15.07 -0.02 6.69
CA ILE A 126 14.28 -0.45 7.83
C ILE A 126 14.62 -1.91 8.15
N ASN A 127 15.33 -2.11 9.27
CA ASN A 127 15.72 -3.44 9.74
C ASN A 127 14.66 -4.03 10.68
N PRO A 128 14.66 -5.35 10.93
CA PRO A 128 13.69 -5.98 11.84
C PRO A 128 13.67 -5.39 13.25
N LEU A 129 14.81 -4.91 13.75
CA LEU A 129 14.91 -4.28 15.08
C LEU A 129 14.32 -2.86 15.13
N ASP A 130 14.06 -2.25 13.99
CA ASP A 130 13.38 -0.96 13.90
C ASP A 130 11.84 -1.12 13.98
N ILE A 131 11.33 -2.33 13.78
CA ILE A 131 9.89 -2.63 13.67
C ILE A 131 9.32 -2.95 15.06
N MET A 132 8.40 -2.12 15.51
CA MET A 132 7.68 -2.29 16.77
C MET A 132 6.22 -2.65 16.50
N LEU A 133 5.80 -3.83 16.96
CA LEU A 133 4.45 -4.35 16.78
C LEU A 133 3.61 -4.08 18.02
N SER A 134 2.38 -3.64 17.85
CA SER A 134 1.42 -3.50 18.94
C SER A 134 -0.02 -3.69 18.44
N GLN A 135 -0.90 -4.10 19.35
CA GLN A 135 -2.35 -4.15 19.09
C GLN A 135 -3.00 -2.85 19.56
N SER A 136 -3.91 -2.32 18.75
CA SER A 136 -4.76 -1.19 19.11
C SER A 136 -6.21 -1.50 18.73
N ALA A 137 -7.04 -1.85 19.69
CA ALA A 137 -8.37 -2.38 19.44
C ALA A 137 -8.33 -3.59 18.49
N ASN A 138 -8.95 -3.49 17.33
CA ASN A 138 -8.95 -4.54 16.31
C ASN A 138 -7.81 -4.41 15.29
N ASP A 139 -6.94 -3.41 15.41
CA ASP A 139 -5.91 -3.11 14.43
C ASP A 139 -4.53 -3.61 14.87
N LEU A 140 -3.72 -3.99 13.91
CA LEU A 140 -2.28 -4.16 14.11
C LEU A 140 -1.58 -2.84 13.79
N ARG A 141 -0.81 -2.32 14.74
CA ARG A 141 0.04 -1.15 14.56
C ARG A 141 1.50 -1.57 14.44
N ILE A 142 2.16 -1.08 13.43
CA ILE A 142 3.57 -1.29 13.13
C ILE A 142 4.25 0.08 13.12
N ALA A 143 4.96 0.41 14.19
CA ALA A 143 5.68 1.67 14.31
C ALA A 143 7.17 1.47 14.02
N LEU A 144 7.85 2.51 13.52
CA LEU A 144 9.28 2.47 13.25
C LEU A 144 10.07 3.19 14.34
N TYR A 145 10.99 2.48 14.98
CA TYR A 145 11.85 3.05 16.01
C TYR A 145 12.61 4.26 15.51
N GLY A 146 12.64 5.32 16.32
CA GLY A 146 13.36 6.57 16.02
C GLY A 146 12.66 7.50 15.04
N SER A 147 11.40 7.24 14.68
CA SER A 147 10.58 8.12 13.84
C SER A 147 9.12 8.16 14.35
N THR A 148 8.30 8.98 13.70
CA THR A 148 6.84 8.99 13.89
C THR A 148 6.12 8.12 12.87
N ASP A 149 6.87 7.45 12.01
CA ASP A 149 6.31 6.61 10.93
C ASP A 149 5.62 5.40 11.51
N GLN A 150 4.47 5.09 10.96
CA GLN A 150 3.62 4.00 11.42
C GLN A 150 2.75 3.48 10.29
N VAL A 151 2.56 2.18 10.26
CA VAL A 151 1.51 1.54 9.46
C VAL A 151 0.48 0.93 10.39
N THR A 152 -0.79 1.23 10.15
CA THR A 152 -1.92 0.60 10.81
C THR A 152 -2.60 -0.34 9.82
N ILE A 153 -2.60 -1.65 10.11
CA ILE A 153 -3.40 -2.60 9.34
C ILE A 153 -4.75 -2.71 10.04
N ALA A 154 -5.76 -2.15 9.40
CA ALA A 154 -7.09 -2.01 9.96
C ALA A 154 -7.79 -3.36 10.07
N ASN A 155 -8.49 -3.56 11.17
CA ASN A 155 -9.31 -4.74 11.45
C ASN A 155 -8.54 -6.08 11.38
N TRP A 156 -7.24 -6.08 11.61
CA TRP A 156 -6.36 -7.27 11.62
C TRP A 156 -6.93 -8.42 12.46
N TYR A 157 -7.49 -8.11 13.63
CA TYR A 157 -8.06 -9.08 14.56
C TYR A 157 -9.55 -9.37 14.29
N GLY A 158 -10.14 -8.77 13.25
CA GLY A 158 -11.53 -9.01 12.86
C GLY A 158 -11.74 -10.27 12.02
N GLY A 159 -10.67 -10.82 11.44
CA GLY A 159 -10.71 -12.07 10.67
C GLY A 159 -9.44 -12.29 9.87
N ALA A 160 -9.23 -13.53 9.41
CA ALA A 160 -8.01 -13.88 8.67
C ALA A 160 -7.91 -13.15 7.31
N THR A 161 -9.04 -12.82 6.71
CA THR A 161 -9.09 -12.10 5.42
C THR A 161 -8.68 -10.63 5.50
N ASN A 162 -8.52 -10.08 6.72
CA ASN A 162 -8.05 -8.71 6.92
C ASN A 162 -6.57 -8.66 7.31
N GLN A 163 -5.89 -9.79 7.24
CA GLN A 163 -4.48 -9.89 7.62
C GLN A 163 -3.60 -9.83 6.39
N ILE A 164 -2.53 -9.08 6.47
CA ILE A 164 -1.42 -9.16 5.51
C ILE A 164 -0.57 -10.37 5.90
N GLU A 165 -0.46 -11.36 5.02
CA GLU A 165 0.20 -12.64 5.33
C GLU A 165 1.68 -12.50 5.61
N THR A 166 2.34 -11.52 5.02
CA THR A 166 3.78 -11.32 5.16
C THR A 166 4.15 -9.88 5.44
N VAL A 167 4.84 -9.64 6.55
CA VAL A 167 5.54 -8.38 6.83
C VAL A 167 7.03 -8.59 6.55
N GLN A 168 7.60 -7.85 5.60
CA GLN A 168 8.98 -7.97 5.18
C GLN A 168 9.78 -6.71 5.53
N ALA A 169 10.87 -6.87 6.28
CA ALA A 169 11.83 -5.80 6.55
C ALA A 169 12.74 -5.51 5.34
N GLY A 170 13.38 -4.35 5.33
CA GLY A 170 14.22 -3.90 4.21
C GLY A 170 15.44 -4.75 3.90
N ASN A 171 15.87 -5.61 4.82
CA ASN A 171 16.93 -6.61 4.61
C ASN A 171 16.39 -7.95 4.05
N GLY A 172 15.09 -8.04 3.74
CA GLY A 172 14.43 -9.22 3.20
C GLY A 172 13.96 -10.25 4.23
N GLN A 173 14.21 -10.04 5.54
CA GLN A 173 13.65 -10.89 6.59
C GLN A 173 12.14 -10.72 6.69
N ARG A 174 11.43 -11.81 6.98
CA ARG A 174 9.97 -11.87 6.94
C ARG A 174 9.38 -12.38 8.23
N LEU A 175 8.22 -11.84 8.60
CA LEU A 175 7.32 -12.37 9.62
C LEU A 175 5.99 -12.73 8.94
N MET A 176 5.54 -13.95 9.18
CA MET A 176 4.20 -14.37 8.77
C MET A 176 3.16 -13.82 9.74
N SER A 177 1.92 -13.62 9.30
CA SER A 177 0.81 -13.13 10.14
C SER A 177 0.63 -13.95 11.42
N THR A 178 0.81 -15.26 11.35
CA THR A 178 0.77 -16.16 12.52
C THR A 178 1.87 -15.87 13.54
N GLN A 179 3.08 -15.52 13.08
CA GLN A 179 4.21 -15.16 13.94
C GLN A 179 4.00 -13.77 14.57
N VAL A 180 3.45 -12.83 13.83
CA VAL A 180 3.05 -11.51 14.34
C VAL A 180 2.07 -11.69 15.51
N ASN A 181 1.03 -12.48 15.33
CA ASN A 181 0.03 -12.75 16.38
C ASN A 181 0.66 -13.41 17.61
N GLN A 182 1.58 -14.36 17.43
CA GLN A 182 2.28 -15.02 18.55
C GLN A 182 3.15 -14.04 19.34
N LEU A 183 3.87 -13.13 18.65
CA LEU A 183 4.69 -12.11 19.29
C LEU A 183 3.84 -11.13 20.12
N ILE A 184 2.73 -10.65 19.57
CA ILE A 184 1.82 -9.74 20.27
C ILE A 184 1.24 -10.41 21.53
N GLN A 185 0.80 -11.67 21.44
CA GLN A 185 0.27 -12.42 22.58
C GLN A 185 1.33 -12.66 23.66
N ALA A 186 2.57 -13.00 23.27
CA ALA A 186 3.66 -13.17 24.21
C ALA A 186 3.97 -11.88 24.97
N MET A 187 4.03 -10.73 24.28
CA MET A 187 4.24 -9.42 24.92
C MET A 187 3.11 -9.05 25.89
N ALA A 188 1.86 -9.31 25.53
CA ALA A 188 0.70 -9.08 26.42
C ALA A 188 0.78 -9.94 27.69
N GLY A 189 1.28 -11.17 27.61
CA GLY A 189 1.49 -12.04 28.76
C GLY A 189 2.54 -11.53 29.75
N PHE A 190 3.58 -10.84 29.28
CA PHE A 190 4.61 -10.24 30.15
C PHE A 190 4.09 -9.03 30.93
N THR A 191 3.23 -8.20 30.34
CA THR A 191 2.67 -7.01 31.01
C THR A 191 1.66 -7.35 32.11
N GLN A 192 1.12 -8.57 32.16
CA GLN A 192 0.18 -9.02 33.21
C GLN A 192 0.90 -9.63 34.44
N GLN A 193 2.21 -9.84 34.39
CA GLN A 193 2.99 -10.45 35.48
C GLN A 193 3.77 -9.44 36.33
N THR A 194 3.67 -8.16 36.05
CA THR A 194 4.28 -7.04 36.79
C THR A 194 3.21 -6.17 37.44
#